data_fd96a70e63b8e87780657dbddf316129
#
_entry.id   fd96a70e63b8e87780657dbddf316129
#
_cell.length_a   1.000
_cell.length_b   1.000
_cell.length_c   1.000
_cell.angle_alpha   90.00
_cell.angle_beta   90.00
_cell.angle_gamma   90.00
#
_symmetry.space_group_name_H-M   'P 1'
#
loop_
_entity.id
_entity.type
_entity.pdbx_description
1 polymer ?
#
loop_
_entity_poly.entity_id
_entity_poly.type
_entity_poly.pdbx_seq_one_letter_code
_entity_poly.pdbx_strand_id
1 'polypeptide(L)'
;MKKTKPAHLLLAFLLVTCTTKPVSNEQESHPVDESKEFTPITWIDDRVAEAEKRLGESDAGKLLLSSIQAHGGLRQWFGNGPIAFHFDYQPLDGGRRRDSYQVVDQWSVRAVHEVAANRNLLYGWDGKQAWNYPDTAEVGVNPRFWSTTPFYFIGLPFVLADEGVILERLTPKEYNGVNYDLIKASYESGVGDAPDDYYVIYIHPETKLMGGLRYIVSYPGFFPNGGHNPEKFMEILGHQEVEGVTIPTGYHTFWFKDAEPAEHITKIDVTEVAFKPELQSNFFDAPEGAKIQEGL
;
A
#
# COMPACT_ATOMS: atom_id res chain seq x y z
N MET A 1 -69.98 -52.10 -5.59
CA MET A 1 -70.26 -50.70 -5.62
C MET A 1 -70.56 -50.19 -4.22
N LYS A 2 -69.59 -49.58 -3.53
CA LYS A 2 -69.82 -48.99 -2.21
C LYS A 2 -69.33 -47.54 -2.25
N LYS A 3 -70.27 -46.63 -2.01
CA LYS A 3 -70.04 -45.19 -1.90
C LYS A 3 -69.51 -44.91 -0.50
N THR A 4 -68.36 -44.23 -0.38
CA THR A 4 -67.86 -43.66 0.87
C THR A 4 -68.01 -42.18 0.87
N LYS A 5 -68.60 -41.60 1.92
CA LYS A 5 -68.83 -40.14 2.15
C LYS A 5 -67.55 -39.49 2.65
N PRO A 6 -67.32 -38.19 2.37
CA PRO A 6 -66.23 -37.46 2.96
C PRO A 6 -66.59 -36.99 4.37
N ALA A 7 -65.57 -37.03 5.25
CA ALA A 7 -65.61 -36.47 6.61
C ALA A 7 -65.25 -35.02 6.58
N HIS A 8 -66.08 -34.14 7.15
CA HIS A 8 -65.80 -32.74 7.38
C HIS A 8 -64.90 -32.59 8.61
N LEU A 9 -63.69 -32.05 8.43
CA LEU A 9 -62.80 -31.68 9.51
C LEU A 9 -63.05 -30.20 9.85
N LEU A 10 -63.57 -29.94 11.05
CA LEU A 10 -63.75 -28.59 11.61
C LEU A 10 -62.39 -28.08 12.05
N LEU A 11 -61.90 -26.99 11.42
CA LEU A 11 -60.71 -26.30 11.84
C LEU A 11 -61.04 -25.16 12.79
N ALA A 12 -60.70 -25.33 14.08
CA ALA A 12 -60.88 -24.29 15.10
C ALA A 12 -59.75 -23.25 14.96
N PHE A 13 -60.08 -21.99 14.61
CA PHE A 13 -59.18 -20.87 14.65
C PHE A 13 -58.94 -20.38 16.07
N LEU A 14 -57.76 -20.61 16.61
CA LEU A 14 -57.25 -19.92 17.81
C LEU A 14 -56.66 -18.59 17.40
N LEU A 15 -57.39 -17.51 17.76
CA LEU A 15 -56.86 -16.14 17.66
C LEU A 15 -55.82 -15.92 18.79
N VAL A 16 -54.54 -15.95 18.43
CA VAL A 16 -53.46 -15.50 19.30
C VAL A 16 -53.29 -13.98 19.08
N THR A 17 -53.73 -13.19 20.04
CA THR A 17 -53.46 -11.76 20.10
C THR A 17 -51.99 -11.53 20.48
N CYS A 18 -51.12 -11.26 19.48
CA CYS A 18 -49.78 -10.77 19.72
C CYS A 18 -49.84 -9.32 20.16
N THR A 19 -49.64 -9.06 21.43
CA THR A 19 -49.29 -7.72 21.95
C THR A 19 -47.85 -7.45 21.59
N THR A 20 -47.61 -6.64 20.56
CA THR A 20 -46.27 -6.10 20.24
C THR A 20 -45.92 -5.04 21.28
N LYS A 21 -44.94 -5.35 22.14
CA LYS A 21 -44.21 -4.33 22.89
C LYS A 21 -43.35 -3.54 21.90
N PRO A 22 -43.24 -2.19 22.04
CA PRO A 22 -42.29 -1.46 21.23
C PRO A 22 -40.87 -1.92 21.60
N VAL A 23 -40.13 -2.42 20.61
CA VAL A 23 -38.67 -2.65 20.70
C VAL A 23 -38.04 -1.26 20.72
N SER A 24 -37.61 -0.82 21.89
CA SER A 24 -36.67 0.28 21.98
C SER A 24 -35.36 -0.16 21.32
N ASN A 25 -35.05 0.41 20.17
CA ASN A 25 -33.74 0.33 19.53
C ASN A 25 -32.77 1.20 20.35
N GLU A 26 -32.41 0.76 21.55
CA GLU A 26 -31.16 1.17 22.17
C GLU A 26 -30.09 0.35 21.47
N GLN A 27 -29.43 0.95 20.46
CA GLN A 27 -28.14 0.52 20.00
C GLN A 27 -27.21 0.64 21.21
N GLU A 28 -27.00 -0.46 21.92
CA GLU A 28 -25.88 -0.56 22.86
C GLU A 28 -24.62 -0.30 22.04
N SER A 29 -24.09 0.91 22.18
CA SER A 29 -22.73 1.21 21.78
C SER A 29 -21.84 0.37 22.69
N HIS A 30 -21.44 -0.80 22.21
CA HIS A 30 -20.36 -1.52 22.85
C HIS A 30 -19.16 -0.57 22.93
N PRO A 31 -18.54 -0.36 24.09
CA PRO A 31 -17.32 0.41 24.15
C PRO A 31 -16.33 -0.24 23.19
N VAL A 32 -15.84 0.55 22.24
CA VAL A 32 -14.75 0.12 21.36
C VAL A 32 -13.60 -0.22 22.27
N ASP A 33 -13.15 -1.46 22.23
CA ASP A 33 -12.01 -1.93 23.02
C ASP A 33 -10.75 -1.35 22.37
N GLU A 34 -10.34 -0.16 22.84
CA GLU A 34 -9.15 0.56 22.33
C GLU A 34 -7.87 -0.29 22.38
N SER A 35 -7.85 -1.39 23.15
CA SER A 35 -6.73 -2.33 23.20
C SER A 35 -6.58 -3.19 21.94
N LYS A 36 -7.55 -3.15 21.01
CA LYS A 36 -7.54 -3.93 19.76
C LYS A 36 -7.18 -3.11 18.52
N GLU A 37 -7.08 -1.80 18.63
CA GLU A 37 -6.65 -0.96 17.52
C GLU A 37 -5.16 -1.20 17.26
N PHE A 38 -4.82 -1.47 15.98
CA PHE A 38 -3.44 -1.69 15.55
C PHE A 38 -2.58 -0.43 15.80
N THR A 39 -3.15 0.75 15.53
CA THR A 39 -2.56 2.06 15.83
C THR A 39 -3.63 2.96 16.44
N PRO A 40 -3.42 3.52 17.63
CA PRO A 40 -4.39 4.41 18.27
C PRO A 40 -4.75 5.62 17.39
N ILE A 41 -6.03 5.94 17.30
CA ILE A 41 -6.52 7.02 16.45
C ILE A 41 -5.91 8.38 16.80
N THR A 42 -5.61 8.62 18.08
CA THR A 42 -4.96 9.85 18.55
C THR A 42 -3.56 10.00 17.96
N TRP A 43 -2.79 8.91 17.83
CA TRP A 43 -1.47 8.94 17.19
C TRP A 43 -1.57 9.22 15.70
N ILE A 44 -2.60 8.68 15.05
CA ILE A 44 -2.88 8.96 13.64
C ILE A 44 -3.19 10.45 13.46
N ASP A 45 -4.08 11.00 14.28
CA ASP A 45 -4.49 12.40 14.21
C ASP A 45 -3.29 13.34 14.43
N ASP A 46 -2.41 13.04 15.40
CA ASP A 46 -1.20 13.81 15.67
C ASP A 46 -0.24 13.78 14.46
N ARG A 47 0.07 12.57 13.93
CA ARG A 47 0.95 12.43 12.74
C ARG A 47 0.40 13.13 11.52
N VAL A 48 -0.89 13.05 11.28
CA VAL A 48 -1.57 13.72 10.17
C VAL A 48 -1.45 15.24 10.32
N ALA A 49 -1.77 15.78 11.51
CA ALA A 49 -1.69 17.22 11.76
C ALA A 49 -0.27 17.77 11.59
N GLU A 50 0.76 17.04 12.05
CA GLU A 50 2.17 17.42 11.87
C GLU A 50 2.59 17.39 10.39
N ALA A 51 2.20 16.34 9.65
CA ALA A 51 2.47 16.22 8.23
C ALA A 51 1.78 17.34 7.42
N GLU A 52 0.49 17.59 7.65
CA GLU A 52 -0.26 18.65 6.97
C GLU A 52 0.32 20.04 7.24
N LYS A 53 0.72 20.31 8.49
CA LYS A 53 1.39 21.57 8.86
C LYS A 53 2.69 21.75 8.08
N ARG A 54 3.58 20.75 8.11
CA ARG A 54 4.87 20.80 7.44
C ARG A 54 4.73 20.96 5.91
N LEU A 55 3.86 20.17 5.30
CA LEU A 55 3.61 20.23 3.86
C LEU A 55 2.94 21.54 3.44
N GLY A 56 2.11 22.12 4.29
CA GLY A 56 1.46 23.42 4.06
C GLY A 56 2.43 24.61 3.94
N GLU A 57 3.70 24.48 4.34
CA GLU A 57 4.69 25.56 4.35
C GLU A 57 5.29 25.87 2.96
N SER A 58 5.16 24.96 1.98
CA SER A 58 5.74 25.15 0.63
C SER A 58 4.73 24.85 -0.49
N ASP A 59 4.98 25.39 -1.67
CA ASP A 59 4.14 25.15 -2.85
C ASP A 59 4.24 23.69 -3.32
N ALA A 60 5.41 23.06 -3.19
CA ALA A 60 5.58 21.63 -3.47
C ALA A 60 4.78 20.79 -2.47
N GLY A 61 4.86 21.11 -1.19
CA GLY A 61 4.10 20.44 -0.14
C GLY A 61 2.58 20.59 -0.30
N LYS A 62 2.10 21.79 -0.63
CA LYS A 62 0.66 22.02 -0.92
C LYS A 62 0.17 21.19 -2.10
N LEU A 63 0.98 21.09 -3.15
CA LEU A 63 0.64 20.23 -4.29
C LEU A 63 0.62 18.75 -3.89
N LEU A 64 1.59 18.28 -3.10
CA LEU A 64 1.60 16.92 -2.56
C LEU A 64 0.36 16.66 -1.69
N LEU A 65 0.00 17.58 -0.79
CA LEU A 65 -1.23 17.48 0.01
C LEU A 65 -2.47 17.34 -0.85
N SER A 66 -2.57 18.12 -1.94
CA SER A 66 -3.71 18.01 -2.85
C SER A 66 -3.78 16.62 -3.53
N SER A 67 -2.63 16.02 -3.85
CA SER A 67 -2.56 14.67 -4.37
C SER A 67 -2.92 13.64 -3.31
N ILE A 68 -2.39 13.75 -2.10
CA ILE A 68 -2.73 12.87 -0.97
C ILE A 68 -4.24 12.90 -0.70
N GLN A 69 -4.87 14.06 -0.70
CA GLN A 69 -6.32 14.18 -0.52
C GLN A 69 -7.11 13.51 -1.66
N ALA A 70 -6.65 13.67 -2.90
CA ALA A 70 -7.27 13.02 -4.06
C ALA A 70 -7.17 11.47 -4.00
N HIS A 71 -6.15 10.95 -3.30
CA HIS A 71 -5.97 9.51 -3.08
C HIS A 71 -6.66 9.00 -1.79
N GLY A 72 -7.42 9.84 -1.05
CA GLY A 72 -8.18 9.44 0.15
C GLY A 72 -7.70 10.05 1.47
N GLY A 73 -6.53 10.70 1.48
CA GLY A 73 -5.99 11.40 2.65
C GLY A 73 -5.21 10.51 3.63
N LEU A 74 -4.30 11.13 4.38
CA LEU A 74 -3.42 10.41 5.34
C LEU A 74 -4.21 9.72 6.46
N ARG A 75 -5.30 10.36 6.94
CA ARG A 75 -6.09 9.78 8.02
C ARG A 75 -6.74 8.46 7.62
N GLN A 76 -7.27 8.39 6.38
CA GLN A 76 -7.84 7.16 5.84
C GLN A 76 -6.76 6.11 5.60
N TRP A 77 -5.62 6.53 5.03
CA TRP A 77 -4.47 5.67 4.77
C TRP A 77 -3.98 4.96 6.04
N PHE A 78 -3.72 5.68 7.13
CA PHE A 78 -3.25 5.09 8.39
C PHE A 78 -4.36 4.42 9.20
N GLY A 79 -5.59 4.93 9.11
CA GLY A 79 -6.73 4.45 9.91
C GLY A 79 -7.27 3.09 9.46
N ASN A 80 -7.04 2.70 8.20
CA ASN A 80 -7.48 1.40 7.70
C ASN A 80 -6.62 0.22 8.17
N GLY A 81 -5.50 0.47 8.88
CA GLY A 81 -4.59 -0.57 9.34
C GLY A 81 -3.74 -1.17 8.21
N PRO A 82 -3.02 -2.29 8.47
CA PRO A 82 -2.10 -2.90 7.51
C PRO A 82 -2.75 -3.18 6.15
N ILE A 83 -1.99 -2.96 5.07
CA ILE A 83 -2.45 -3.20 3.70
C ILE A 83 -1.89 -4.52 3.18
N ALA A 84 -2.78 -5.36 2.65
CA ALA A 84 -2.44 -6.58 1.93
C ALA A 84 -2.64 -6.36 0.42
N PHE A 85 -1.76 -6.91 -0.40
CA PHE A 85 -1.88 -6.86 -1.85
C PHE A 85 -1.03 -7.93 -2.52
N HIS A 86 -1.38 -8.27 -3.74
CA HIS A 86 -0.57 -9.07 -4.64
C HIS A 86 0.20 -8.14 -5.58
N PHE A 87 1.51 -8.34 -5.68
CA PHE A 87 2.39 -7.54 -6.53
C PHE A 87 3.20 -8.48 -7.43
N ASP A 88 2.89 -8.42 -8.72
CA ASP A 88 3.51 -9.26 -9.74
C ASP A 88 4.42 -8.43 -10.64
N TYR A 89 5.71 -8.44 -10.33
CA TYR A 89 6.74 -7.73 -11.07
C TYR A 89 7.34 -8.63 -12.16
N GLN A 90 7.13 -8.27 -13.41
CA GLN A 90 7.47 -9.04 -14.61
C GLN A 90 8.53 -8.30 -15.45
N PRO A 91 9.83 -8.60 -15.31
CA PRO A 91 10.86 -8.09 -16.22
C PRO A 91 10.63 -8.59 -17.63
N LEU A 92 10.80 -7.71 -18.63
CA LEU A 92 10.61 -8.04 -20.05
C LEU A 92 11.90 -8.45 -20.77
N ASP A 93 13.05 -8.32 -20.09
CA ASP A 93 14.38 -8.71 -20.59
C ASP A 93 14.75 -10.17 -20.27
N GLY A 94 13.79 -10.97 -19.77
CA GLY A 94 14.03 -12.34 -19.32
C GLY A 94 14.58 -12.43 -17.90
N GLY A 95 14.67 -11.32 -17.18
CA GLY A 95 15.03 -11.26 -15.77
C GLY A 95 14.07 -12.05 -14.89
N ARG A 96 14.44 -12.28 -13.63
CA ARG A 96 13.64 -13.06 -12.69
C ARG A 96 12.34 -12.30 -12.33
N ARG A 97 11.19 -12.93 -12.56
CA ARG A 97 9.89 -12.49 -12.05
C ARG A 97 9.89 -12.47 -10.52
N ARG A 98 9.33 -11.41 -9.93
CA ARG A 98 9.16 -11.24 -8.48
C ARG A 98 7.69 -11.09 -8.20
N ASP A 99 7.10 -12.16 -7.73
CA ASP A 99 5.66 -12.36 -7.62
C ASP A 99 5.36 -12.79 -6.19
N SER A 100 4.68 -11.94 -5.43
CA SER A 100 4.41 -12.19 -4.01
C SER A 100 3.10 -11.55 -3.54
N TYR A 101 2.45 -12.23 -2.59
CA TYR A 101 1.40 -11.67 -1.75
C TYR A 101 2.05 -11.01 -0.55
N GLN A 102 1.64 -9.80 -0.23
CA GLN A 102 2.30 -8.99 0.78
C GLN A 102 1.30 -8.46 1.78
N VAL A 103 1.74 -8.31 3.01
CA VAL A 103 1.06 -7.51 4.03
C VAL A 103 2.09 -6.54 4.59
N VAL A 104 1.74 -5.26 4.60
CA VAL A 104 2.62 -4.20 5.11
C VAL A 104 1.87 -3.32 6.09
N ASP A 105 2.48 -3.06 7.23
CA ASP A 105 2.02 -2.07 8.18
C ASP A 105 2.48 -0.69 7.74
N GLN A 106 1.56 0.15 7.31
CA GLN A 106 1.87 1.51 6.84
C GLN A 106 2.45 2.39 7.96
N TRP A 107 2.15 2.07 9.21
CA TRP A 107 2.60 2.85 10.36
C TRP A 107 4.07 2.63 10.68
N SER A 108 4.50 1.39 10.74
CA SER A 108 5.87 0.99 11.12
C SER A 108 6.73 0.52 9.95
N VAL A 109 6.15 0.42 8.75
CA VAL A 109 6.80 -0.07 7.52
C VAL A 109 7.35 -1.51 7.67
N ARG A 110 6.78 -2.32 8.58
CA ARG A 110 7.06 -3.75 8.68
C ARG A 110 6.32 -4.51 7.60
N ALA A 111 6.90 -5.58 7.07
CA ALA A 111 6.36 -6.30 5.94
C ALA A 111 6.57 -7.81 6.04
N VAL A 112 5.57 -8.57 5.56
CA VAL A 112 5.66 -10.02 5.32
C VAL A 112 5.24 -10.30 3.89
N HIS A 113 6.00 -11.14 3.21
CA HIS A 113 5.73 -11.57 1.84
C HIS A 113 5.62 -13.09 1.77
N GLU A 114 4.66 -13.59 1.03
CA GLU A 114 4.54 -14.98 0.60
C GLU A 114 4.87 -15.05 -0.90
N VAL A 115 5.85 -15.87 -1.29
CA VAL A 115 6.20 -16.06 -2.70
C VAL A 115 5.05 -16.77 -3.42
N ALA A 116 4.52 -16.18 -4.49
CA ALA A 116 3.30 -16.70 -5.15
C ALA A 116 3.48 -18.13 -5.70
N ALA A 117 4.67 -18.45 -6.24
CA ALA A 117 4.98 -19.79 -6.76
C ALA A 117 5.09 -20.87 -5.65
N ASN A 118 5.36 -20.51 -4.42
CA ASN A 118 5.40 -21.39 -3.25
C ASN A 118 5.13 -20.61 -1.98
N ARG A 119 3.89 -20.60 -1.52
CA ARG A 119 3.40 -19.81 -0.37
C ARG A 119 3.99 -20.24 0.99
N ASN A 120 4.75 -21.32 1.03
CA ASN A 120 5.56 -21.70 2.21
C ASN A 120 6.91 -20.96 2.28
N LEU A 121 7.28 -20.26 1.21
CA LEU A 121 8.47 -19.40 1.20
C LEU A 121 8.07 -18.00 1.59
N LEU A 122 8.56 -17.54 2.73
CA LEU A 122 8.27 -16.23 3.29
C LEU A 122 9.55 -15.40 3.36
N TYR A 123 9.41 -14.10 3.29
CA TYR A 123 10.45 -13.16 3.67
C TYR A 123 9.81 -11.87 4.19
N GLY A 124 10.57 -11.07 4.90
CA GLY A 124 10.02 -9.87 5.47
C GLY A 124 11.04 -8.93 6.10
N TRP A 125 10.49 -7.87 6.68
CA TRP A 125 11.17 -6.87 7.47
C TRP A 125 10.38 -6.64 8.75
N ASP A 126 10.98 -6.89 9.92
CA ASP A 126 10.31 -6.78 11.21
C ASP A 126 10.45 -5.39 11.87
N GLY A 127 11.03 -4.43 11.13
CA GLY A 127 11.34 -3.08 11.61
C GLY A 127 12.78 -2.92 12.11
N LYS A 128 13.55 -4.02 12.21
CA LYS A 128 14.94 -4.03 12.68
C LYS A 128 15.84 -4.84 11.77
N GLN A 129 15.35 -5.95 11.26
CA GLN A 129 16.13 -6.90 10.47
C GLN A 129 15.27 -7.55 9.39
N ALA A 130 15.89 -7.83 8.25
CA ALA A 130 15.26 -8.63 7.21
C ALA A 130 15.44 -10.12 7.51
N TRP A 131 14.46 -10.91 7.08
CA TRP A 131 14.47 -12.36 7.31
C TRP A 131 13.86 -13.12 6.13
N ASN A 132 14.18 -14.42 6.04
CA ASN A 132 13.49 -15.36 5.15
C ASN A 132 13.20 -16.69 5.87
N TYR A 133 12.12 -17.36 5.46
CA TYR A 133 11.67 -18.61 6.05
C TYR A 133 11.25 -19.61 4.95
N PRO A 134 11.59 -20.90 5.13
CA PRO A 134 12.49 -21.44 6.15
C PRO A 134 13.95 -20.95 5.95
N ASP A 135 14.80 -21.13 6.96
CA ASP A 135 16.20 -20.68 6.96
C ASP A 135 17.04 -21.22 5.82
N THR A 136 16.69 -22.43 5.34
CA THR A 136 17.35 -23.15 4.24
C THR A 136 16.89 -22.70 2.85
N ALA A 137 15.85 -21.86 2.75
CA ALA A 137 15.25 -21.49 1.49
C ALA A 137 15.90 -20.24 0.87
N GLU A 138 16.06 -20.27 -0.44
CA GLU A 138 16.38 -19.09 -1.23
C GLU A 138 15.09 -18.48 -1.80
N VAL A 139 14.69 -17.33 -1.27
CA VAL A 139 13.49 -16.60 -1.74
C VAL A 139 13.72 -15.87 -3.07
N GLY A 140 14.99 -15.79 -3.51
CA GLY A 140 15.38 -15.28 -4.83
C GLY A 140 15.30 -13.78 -5.02
N VAL A 141 15.19 -13.04 -3.94
CA VAL A 141 15.28 -11.59 -3.86
C VAL A 141 16.23 -11.23 -2.73
N ASN A 142 16.70 -9.99 -2.69
CA ASN A 142 17.28 -9.43 -1.48
C ASN A 142 16.13 -9.10 -0.52
N PRO A 143 15.95 -9.80 0.62
CA PRO A 143 14.80 -9.60 1.49
C PRO A 143 14.73 -8.17 2.05
N ARG A 144 15.86 -7.55 2.42
CA ARG A 144 15.86 -6.18 2.94
C ARG A 144 15.33 -5.19 1.91
N PHE A 145 15.87 -5.21 0.71
CA PHE A 145 15.47 -4.29 -0.35
C PHE A 145 14.03 -4.55 -0.79
N TRP A 146 13.66 -5.83 -1.03
CA TRP A 146 12.39 -6.13 -1.67
C TRP A 146 11.20 -6.14 -0.73
N SER A 147 11.41 -6.29 0.60
CA SER A 147 10.31 -6.27 1.57
C SER A 147 9.53 -4.96 1.60
N THR A 148 10.17 -3.83 1.29
CA THR A 148 9.52 -2.51 1.35
C THR A 148 9.37 -1.83 -0.01
N THR A 149 10.13 -2.27 -1.03
CA THR A 149 10.10 -1.65 -2.38
C THR A 149 8.72 -1.64 -3.03
N PRO A 150 7.96 -2.76 -3.10
CA PRO A 150 6.61 -2.73 -3.68
C PRO A 150 5.65 -1.83 -2.92
N PHE A 151 5.72 -1.86 -1.58
CA PHE A 151 4.90 -0.99 -0.73
C PHE A 151 5.18 0.48 -1.02
N TYR A 152 6.45 0.86 -1.21
CA TYR A 152 6.80 2.23 -1.51
C TYR A 152 6.09 2.73 -2.79
N PHE A 153 6.00 1.90 -3.83
CA PHE A 153 5.30 2.27 -5.06
C PHE A 153 3.78 2.42 -4.88
N ILE A 154 3.13 1.50 -4.18
CA ILE A 154 1.68 1.60 -3.94
C ILE A 154 1.33 2.64 -2.86
N GLY A 155 2.25 2.93 -1.95
CA GLY A 155 2.09 3.91 -0.88
C GLY A 155 2.28 5.36 -1.34
N LEU A 156 2.74 5.60 -2.58
CA LEU A 156 2.74 6.93 -3.15
C LEU A 156 1.28 7.41 -3.40
N PRO A 157 0.93 8.68 -3.09
CA PRO A 157 1.81 9.75 -2.59
C PRO A 157 1.98 9.81 -1.06
N PHE A 158 1.33 8.94 -0.28
CA PHE A 158 1.25 9.03 1.19
C PHE A 158 2.61 8.96 1.89
N VAL A 159 3.50 8.06 1.43
CA VAL A 159 4.86 7.87 2.01
C VAL A 159 5.75 9.11 1.87
N LEU A 160 5.41 10.04 0.98
CA LEU A 160 6.13 11.31 0.84
C LEU A 160 5.74 12.36 1.90
N ALA A 161 4.74 12.06 2.73
CA ALA A 161 4.36 12.89 3.86
C ALA A 161 5.20 12.61 5.11
N ASP A 162 6.15 11.68 5.08
CA ASP A 162 7.01 11.36 6.21
C ASP A 162 8.08 12.44 6.44
N GLU A 163 8.61 12.49 7.67
CA GLU A 163 9.72 13.35 8.02
C GLU A 163 10.98 12.99 7.24
N GLY A 164 11.84 13.99 6.99
CA GLY A 164 13.08 13.81 6.25
C GLY A 164 12.89 13.75 4.73
N VAL A 165 11.66 13.92 4.21
CA VAL A 165 11.40 14.07 2.78
C VAL A 165 11.53 15.55 2.39
N ILE A 166 12.41 15.84 1.42
CA ILE A 166 12.67 17.16 0.85
C ILE A 166 11.91 17.27 -0.46
N LEU A 167 11.04 18.28 -0.58
CA LEU A 167 10.19 18.49 -1.75
C LEU A 167 10.60 19.72 -2.53
N GLU A 168 10.69 19.57 -3.86
CA GLU A 168 10.98 20.64 -4.81
C GLU A 168 9.90 20.69 -5.90
N ARG A 169 9.32 21.86 -6.15
CA ARG A 169 8.41 22.07 -7.28
C ARG A 169 9.22 22.15 -8.57
N LEU A 170 8.90 21.31 -9.56
CA LEU A 170 9.52 21.36 -10.88
C LEU A 170 8.58 22.02 -11.91
N THR A 171 9.17 22.40 -13.05
CA THR A 171 8.40 22.87 -14.23
C THR A 171 7.48 21.74 -14.70
N PRO A 172 6.20 22.02 -14.97
CA PRO A 172 5.29 21.04 -15.53
C PRO A 172 5.82 20.40 -16.81
N LYS A 173 5.46 19.13 -17.03
CA LYS A 173 5.88 18.36 -18.21
C LYS A 173 4.68 17.68 -18.86
N GLU A 174 4.64 17.80 -20.19
CA GLU A 174 3.67 17.05 -20.99
C GLU A 174 4.08 15.57 -21.09
N TYR A 175 3.10 14.71 -20.91
CA TYR A 175 3.18 13.27 -21.17
C TYR A 175 1.81 12.77 -21.62
N ASN A 176 1.75 12.08 -22.76
CA ASN A 176 0.51 11.54 -23.35
C ASN A 176 -0.65 12.58 -23.44
N GLY A 177 -0.32 13.84 -23.81
CA GLY A 177 -1.31 14.92 -24.00
C GLY A 177 -1.77 15.59 -22.68
N VAL A 178 -1.22 15.22 -21.53
CA VAL A 178 -1.51 15.83 -20.24
C VAL A 178 -0.28 16.61 -19.76
N ASN A 179 -0.47 17.88 -19.40
CA ASN A 179 0.60 18.71 -18.83
C ASN A 179 0.65 18.54 -17.30
N TYR A 180 1.38 17.53 -16.84
CA TYR A 180 1.47 17.17 -15.44
C TYR A 180 2.20 18.20 -14.59
N ASP A 181 1.67 18.48 -13.41
CA ASP A 181 2.38 19.14 -12.34
C ASP A 181 3.45 18.20 -11.77
N LEU A 182 4.68 18.70 -11.56
CA LEU A 182 5.78 17.85 -11.08
C LEU A 182 6.29 18.27 -9.70
N ILE A 183 6.57 17.26 -8.87
CA ILE A 183 7.31 17.40 -7.60
C ILE A 183 8.48 16.43 -7.62
N LYS A 184 9.68 16.91 -7.29
CA LYS A 184 10.81 16.05 -6.94
C LYS A 184 10.81 15.84 -5.42
N ALA A 185 10.89 14.60 -5.00
CA ALA A 185 11.13 14.18 -3.63
C ALA A 185 12.54 13.58 -3.53
N SER A 186 13.30 14.04 -2.56
CA SER A 186 14.60 13.52 -2.14
C SER A 186 14.63 13.40 -0.62
N TYR A 187 15.72 12.92 -0.05
CA TYR A 187 15.77 12.57 1.36
C TYR A 187 16.90 13.26 2.09
N GLU A 188 16.69 13.55 3.36
CA GLU A 188 17.76 13.98 4.26
C GLU A 188 18.77 12.84 4.47
N SER A 189 19.99 13.18 4.79
CA SER A 189 21.04 12.19 5.08
C SER A 189 20.63 11.29 6.23
N GLY A 190 20.71 9.97 6.02
CA GLY A 190 20.36 8.95 7.01
C GLY A 190 18.87 8.60 7.05
N VAL A 191 18.07 9.11 6.14
CA VAL A 191 16.66 8.73 5.99
C VAL A 191 16.54 7.58 4.98
N GLY A 192 16.00 6.44 5.44
CA GLY A 192 15.86 5.23 4.63
C GLY A 192 17.19 4.54 4.29
N ASP A 193 17.13 3.49 3.49
CA ASP A 193 18.29 2.66 3.12
C ASP A 193 19.06 3.18 1.90
N ALA A 194 18.46 4.05 1.13
CA ALA A 194 19.02 4.62 -0.10
C ALA A 194 18.76 6.14 -0.15
N PRO A 195 19.43 6.94 0.72
CA PRO A 195 19.16 8.38 0.85
C PRO A 195 19.51 9.17 -0.41
N ASP A 196 20.28 8.60 -1.34
CA ASP A 196 20.60 9.21 -2.63
C ASP A 196 19.50 9.00 -3.69
N ASP A 197 18.51 8.16 -3.41
CA ASP A 197 17.34 7.99 -4.28
C ASP A 197 16.55 9.29 -4.38
N TYR A 198 15.91 9.48 -5.52
CA TYR A 198 14.90 10.52 -5.68
C TYR A 198 13.72 10.00 -6.49
N TYR A 199 12.59 10.68 -6.34
CA TYR A 199 11.38 10.45 -7.12
C TYR A 199 10.91 11.76 -7.72
N VAL A 200 10.47 11.73 -8.98
CA VAL A 200 9.75 12.86 -9.60
C VAL A 200 8.33 12.40 -9.89
N ILE A 201 7.38 12.95 -9.15
CA ILE A 201 5.98 12.55 -9.18
C ILE A 201 5.23 13.39 -10.21
N TYR A 202 4.47 12.73 -11.10
CA TYR A 202 3.62 13.32 -12.10
C TYR A 202 2.19 13.39 -11.56
N ILE A 203 1.71 14.59 -11.24
CA ILE A 203 0.39 14.84 -10.67
C ILE A 203 -0.51 15.46 -11.73
N HIS A 204 -1.64 14.82 -12.02
CA HIS A 204 -2.61 15.30 -13.00
C HIS A 204 -3.17 16.67 -12.56
N PRO A 205 -3.17 17.70 -13.45
CA PRO A 205 -3.47 19.08 -13.04
C PRO A 205 -4.90 19.28 -12.52
N GLU A 206 -5.87 18.46 -12.96
CA GLU A 206 -7.29 18.57 -12.58
C GLU A 206 -7.65 17.58 -11.45
N THR A 207 -7.40 16.29 -11.67
CA THR A 207 -7.82 15.23 -10.73
C THR A 207 -6.93 15.14 -9.50
N LYS A 208 -5.71 15.65 -9.56
CA LYS A 208 -4.64 15.52 -8.56
C LYS A 208 -4.19 14.08 -8.31
N LEU A 209 -4.68 13.11 -9.07
CA LEU A 209 -4.17 11.75 -9.03
C LEU A 209 -2.78 11.67 -9.69
N MET A 210 -1.99 10.72 -9.24
CA MET A 210 -0.69 10.45 -9.87
C MET A 210 -0.90 9.74 -11.21
N GLY A 211 -0.20 10.20 -12.27
CA GLY A 211 -0.16 9.52 -13.57
C GLY A 211 1.11 8.70 -13.79
N GLY A 212 2.15 8.95 -13.01
CA GLY A 212 3.42 8.25 -13.10
C GLY A 212 4.48 8.84 -12.19
N LEU A 213 5.67 8.25 -12.26
CA LEU A 213 6.83 8.72 -11.50
C LEU A 213 8.13 8.41 -12.24
N ARG A 214 9.18 9.24 -12.04
CA ARG A 214 10.57 8.90 -12.38
C ARG A 214 11.34 8.62 -11.11
N TYR A 215 12.32 7.74 -11.18
CA TYR A 215 13.15 7.39 -10.03
C TYR A 215 14.48 6.78 -10.43
N ILE A 216 15.43 6.81 -9.50
CA ILE A 216 16.66 6.03 -9.55
C ILE A 216 16.66 5.02 -8.40
N VAL A 217 17.57 4.05 -8.45
CA VAL A 217 17.87 3.13 -7.35
C VAL A 217 19.35 3.19 -7.08
N SER A 218 19.71 3.63 -5.87
CA SER A 218 21.09 3.78 -5.39
C SER A 218 21.40 2.85 -4.19
N TYR A 219 20.54 1.87 -3.94
CA TYR A 219 20.64 0.98 -2.77
C TYR A 219 22.07 0.46 -2.57
N PRO A 220 22.71 0.67 -1.41
CA PRO A 220 24.11 0.33 -1.16
C PRO A 220 24.42 -1.16 -1.34
N GLY A 221 23.45 -2.06 -1.09
CA GLY A 221 23.59 -3.49 -1.36
C GLY A 221 23.81 -3.84 -2.84
N PHE A 222 23.41 -2.95 -3.76
CA PHE A 222 23.67 -3.09 -5.21
C PHE A 222 24.82 -2.19 -5.66
N PHE A 223 25.05 -1.08 -5.00
CA PHE A 223 26.06 -0.07 -5.33
C PHE A 223 26.97 0.23 -4.13
N PRO A 224 27.78 -0.74 -3.65
CA PRO A 224 28.58 -0.58 -2.43
C PRO A 224 29.66 0.50 -2.51
N ASN A 225 29.99 0.96 -3.74
CA ASN A 225 30.93 2.06 -3.99
C ASN A 225 30.24 3.36 -4.41
N GLY A 226 28.93 3.47 -4.15
CA GLY A 226 28.11 4.58 -4.63
C GLY A 226 27.67 4.42 -6.09
N GLY A 227 26.83 5.33 -6.55
CA GLY A 227 26.22 5.29 -7.88
C GLY A 227 24.79 4.78 -7.85
N HIS A 228 24.18 4.64 -9.01
CA HIS A 228 22.77 4.25 -9.17
C HIS A 228 22.49 3.65 -10.53
N ASN A 229 21.35 2.98 -10.68
CA ASN A 229 20.81 2.57 -11.98
C ASN A 229 20.50 3.80 -12.85
N PRO A 230 20.47 3.67 -14.20
CA PRO A 230 19.85 4.67 -15.06
C PRO A 230 18.43 5.03 -14.58
N GLU A 231 18.04 6.30 -14.77
CA GLU A 231 16.71 6.76 -14.39
C GLU A 231 15.63 5.95 -15.11
N LYS A 232 14.53 5.68 -14.41
CA LYS A 232 13.37 4.98 -14.93
C LYS A 232 12.14 5.88 -14.85
N PHE A 233 11.22 5.67 -15.78
CA PHE A 233 9.87 6.20 -15.72
C PHE A 233 8.89 5.04 -15.50
N MET A 234 8.01 5.19 -14.54
CA MET A 234 6.95 4.24 -14.21
C MET A 234 5.60 4.91 -14.45
N GLU A 235 4.90 4.44 -15.49
CA GLU A 235 3.55 4.89 -15.83
C GLU A 235 2.53 4.12 -14.99
N ILE A 236 1.56 4.82 -14.40
CA ILE A 236 0.43 4.21 -13.69
C ILE A 236 -0.66 3.85 -14.72
N LEU A 237 -1.06 2.57 -14.76
CA LEU A 237 -2.01 2.06 -15.76
C LEU A 237 -3.48 2.33 -15.42
N GLY A 238 -3.78 2.59 -14.17
CA GLY A 238 -5.12 2.87 -13.67
C GLY A 238 -5.16 2.87 -12.16
N HIS A 239 -6.35 3.17 -11.62
CA HIS A 239 -6.57 3.25 -10.19
C HIS A 239 -7.77 2.41 -9.77
N GLN A 240 -7.76 1.91 -8.54
CA GLN A 240 -8.86 1.27 -7.85
C GLN A 240 -9.06 1.93 -6.50
N GLU A 241 -10.30 2.04 -6.06
CA GLU A 241 -10.62 2.52 -4.72
C GLU A 241 -10.86 1.33 -3.79
N VAL A 242 -10.17 1.31 -2.65
CA VAL A 242 -10.31 0.30 -1.61
C VAL A 242 -10.47 1.02 -0.28
N GLU A 243 -11.62 0.89 0.36
CA GLU A 243 -11.94 1.50 1.65
C GLU A 243 -11.59 3.00 1.72
N GLY A 244 -11.96 3.76 0.67
CA GLY A 244 -11.74 5.20 0.57
C GLY A 244 -10.30 5.60 0.22
N VAL A 245 -9.42 4.65 -0.09
CA VAL A 245 -8.05 4.91 -0.54
C VAL A 245 -7.90 4.52 -2.01
N THR A 246 -7.35 5.42 -2.81
CA THR A 246 -7.10 5.19 -4.24
C THR A 246 -5.71 4.62 -4.44
N ILE A 247 -5.64 3.38 -4.96
CA ILE A 247 -4.42 2.57 -5.15
C ILE A 247 -4.23 2.30 -6.65
N PRO A 248 -2.98 2.34 -7.19
CA PRO A 248 -2.71 1.94 -8.57
C PRO A 248 -3.07 0.47 -8.84
N THR A 249 -3.56 0.16 -10.04
CA THR A 249 -3.85 -1.21 -10.49
C THR A 249 -2.65 -1.89 -11.13
N GLY A 250 -1.60 -1.15 -11.47
CA GLY A 250 -0.39 -1.67 -12.07
C GLY A 250 0.44 -0.58 -12.74
N TYR A 251 1.57 -1.00 -13.29
CA TYR A 251 2.53 -0.09 -13.88
C TYR A 251 3.20 -0.69 -15.11
N HIS A 252 3.57 0.19 -16.07
CA HIS A 252 4.62 -0.06 -17.04
C HIS A 252 5.86 0.74 -16.69
N THR A 253 7.03 0.09 -16.68
CA THR A 253 8.30 0.78 -16.37
C THR A 253 9.17 0.83 -17.62
N PHE A 254 9.76 2.00 -17.86
CA PHE A 254 10.61 2.29 -19.00
C PHE A 254 11.97 2.83 -18.52
N TRP A 255 13.02 2.60 -19.29
CA TRP A 255 14.18 3.46 -19.15
C TRP A 255 13.80 4.90 -19.49
N PHE A 256 14.36 5.86 -18.76
CA PHE A 256 14.14 7.27 -19.03
C PHE A 256 15.41 7.86 -19.64
N LYS A 257 15.33 8.29 -20.91
CA LYS A 257 16.47 8.81 -21.69
C LYS A 257 16.02 10.02 -22.49
N ASP A 258 16.92 10.99 -22.66
CA ASP A 258 16.65 12.21 -23.44
C ASP A 258 15.35 12.92 -23.02
N ALA A 259 15.08 12.91 -21.72
CA ALA A 259 13.87 13.44 -21.08
C ALA A 259 12.55 12.76 -21.47
N GLU A 260 12.58 11.53 -22.00
CA GLU A 260 11.39 10.76 -22.41
C GLU A 260 11.48 9.29 -21.99
N PRO A 261 10.32 8.61 -21.77
CA PRO A 261 10.26 7.15 -21.65
C PRO A 261 10.79 6.50 -22.95
N ALA A 262 11.69 5.53 -22.79
CA ALA A 262 12.34 4.83 -23.92
C ALA A 262 11.88 3.36 -23.98
N GLU A 263 12.77 2.40 -23.75
CA GLU A 263 12.48 0.97 -23.78
C GLU A 263 11.60 0.55 -22.62
N HIS A 264 10.52 -0.20 -22.90
CA HIS A 264 9.66 -0.83 -21.89
C HIS A 264 10.39 -2.03 -21.29
N ILE A 265 10.66 -1.99 -19.99
CA ILE A 265 11.51 -2.96 -19.30
C ILE A 265 10.79 -3.83 -18.28
N THR A 266 9.61 -3.40 -17.79
CA THR A 266 8.88 -4.14 -16.76
C THR A 266 7.40 -3.85 -16.82
N LYS A 267 6.59 -4.91 -16.70
CA LYS A 267 5.16 -4.83 -16.38
C LYS A 267 4.97 -5.20 -14.91
N ILE A 268 4.06 -4.49 -14.23
CA ILE A 268 3.68 -4.77 -12.84
C ILE A 268 2.17 -4.78 -12.74
N ASP A 269 1.61 -5.85 -12.18
CA ASP A 269 0.21 -5.93 -11.83
C ASP A 269 0.04 -5.82 -10.30
N VAL A 270 -0.93 -5.00 -9.85
CA VAL A 270 -1.31 -4.83 -8.44
C VAL A 270 -2.74 -5.27 -8.29
N THR A 271 -2.96 -6.37 -7.59
CA THR A 271 -4.27 -6.99 -7.42
C THR A 271 -4.52 -7.40 -5.97
N GLU A 272 -5.73 -7.84 -5.66
CA GLU A 272 -6.12 -8.34 -4.34
C GLU A 272 -5.81 -7.37 -3.19
N VAL A 273 -5.97 -6.06 -3.43
CA VAL A 273 -5.73 -5.04 -2.42
C VAL A 273 -6.83 -5.07 -1.37
N ALA A 274 -6.44 -5.16 -0.10
CA ALA A 274 -7.35 -5.10 1.05
C ALA A 274 -6.64 -4.56 2.28
N PHE A 275 -7.36 -3.88 3.16
CA PHE A 275 -6.84 -3.54 4.49
C PHE A 275 -7.11 -4.66 5.49
N LYS A 276 -6.26 -4.77 6.53
CA LYS A 276 -6.24 -5.86 7.51
C LYS A 276 -6.19 -5.35 8.95
N PRO A 277 -7.20 -4.57 9.38
CA PRO A 277 -7.19 -3.98 10.72
C PRO A 277 -7.21 -5.01 11.86
N GLU A 278 -7.61 -6.25 11.57
CA GLU A 278 -7.67 -7.35 12.53
C GLU A 278 -6.31 -7.97 12.89
N LEU A 279 -5.26 -7.66 12.13
CA LEU A 279 -3.94 -8.25 12.38
C LEU A 279 -3.30 -7.71 13.65
N GLN A 280 -2.65 -8.62 14.38
CA GLN A 280 -1.87 -8.25 15.56
C GLN A 280 -0.46 -7.79 15.16
N SER A 281 0.16 -6.93 15.96
CA SER A 281 1.48 -6.38 15.62
C SER A 281 2.57 -7.44 15.51
N ASN A 282 2.47 -8.57 16.22
CA ASN A 282 3.41 -9.70 16.14
C ASN A 282 3.31 -10.50 14.83
N PHE A 283 2.32 -10.23 13.97
CA PHE A 283 2.25 -10.81 12.62
C PHE A 283 3.51 -10.54 11.80
N PHE A 284 4.17 -9.41 12.06
CA PHE A 284 5.35 -8.97 11.31
C PHE A 284 6.68 -9.45 11.89
N ASP A 285 6.66 -10.14 13.03
CA ASP A 285 7.86 -10.67 13.65
C ASP A 285 8.44 -11.81 12.80
N ALA A 286 9.78 -11.93 12.79
CA ALA A 286 10.44 -13.07 12.15
C ALA A 286 9.96 -14.37 12.79
N PRO A 287 9.43 -15.35 12.03
CA PRO A 287 8.98 -16.61 12.59
C PRO A 287 10.16 -17.43 13.17
N GLU A 288 9.85 -18.31 14.12
CA GLU A 288 10.84 -19.25 14.64
C GLU A 288 11.42 -20.10 13.49
N GLY A 289 12.74 -20.23 13.44
CA GLY A 289 13.44 -20.92 12.34
C GLY A 289 13.61 -20.06 11.08
N ALA A 290 13.37 -18.78 11.14
CA ALA A 290 13.75 -17.86 10.06
C ALA A 290 15.26 -17.59 10.06
N LYS A 291 15.81 -17.42 8.86
CA LYS A 291 17.18 -16.93 8.68
C LYS A 291 17.15 -15.40 8.71
N ILE A 292 17.86 -14.84 9.68
CA ILE A 292 18.05 -13.40 9.77
C ILE A 292 19.15 -12.97 8.79
N GLN A 293 18.88 -11.88 8.06
CA GLN A 293 19.84 -11.26 7.17
C GLN A 293 20.65 -10.23 7.95
N GLU A 294 21.96 -10.43 8.04
CA GLU A 294 22.87 -9.48 8.71
C GLU A 294 23.22 -8.34 7.74
N GLY A 295 23.07 -7.10 8.22
CA GLY A 295 23.48 -5.88 7.51
C GLY A 295 22.51 -5.41 6.40
N LEU A 296 22.83 -4.22 5.87
CA LEU A 296 22.24 -3.67 4.64
C LEU A 296 22.78 -4.38 3.40
#